data_9bc354f6a363d2fbaaceed78f7648f73
#
_entry.id   9bc354f6a363d2fbaaceed78f7648f73
#
_cell.length_a   1.000
_cell.length_b   1.000
_cell.length_c   1.000
_cell.angle_alpha   90.00
_cell.angle_beta   90.00
_cell.angle_gamma   90.00
#
_symmetry.space_group_name_H-M   'P 1'
#
loop_
_entity.id
_entity.type
_entity.pdbx_description
1 polymer ?
#
loop_
_entity_poly.entity_id
_entity_poly.type
_entity_poly.pdbx_seq_one_letter_code
_entity_poly.pdbx_strand_id
1 'polypeptide(L)'
;MNKILKYSIAVAIMAMPGIFSSCSEFTPTGYEEVADLPGVSNLKATVNNKVVDLTWTLPTNMNDVVGLRILKNADLATAVNIDPTLTSYKIEGQPMQDEVWYTVKVVYSENRLSPGVSVMAVVPFENLAPVTDLNAKVSGRTVDLSWKLPTASGITAVRVSHNIVGQPVDDVYDFEATATSAHLASQPMGVDNEYSVEVIYDKYYPSPAAKIVGSIEYIKPKMAYLMTASSIDALPTDAERTAAYWFSQQEDSEFVTPDQISSLDVDIYSVLWVNVERIGLEPGWQNLPYEVSNDATIDALKAYTQAGGNIFLSTQATQLCEPLGIVPEGYNPNMFGSTGFNEGGDVWYINPQLGWDFQDPANPQGYYDRSGHAIFQGLQWVYDAYDYPAIPLAGMGMRTDNNNMWDCNAYGNGGYADVIIYFENVTGSTVLATWGHVRDHCVAGIVDFNPVPNVHGRCIACGMSAYQWFDNEGHNTYQSNIEGLTLNILKYLQ
;
A
#
# COMPACT_ATOMS: atom_id res chain seq x y z
N MET A 1 10.10 5.56 -5.01
CA MET A 1 10.74 6.75 -5.65
C MET A 1 10.92 6.48 -7.14
N ASN A 2 9.87 6.61 -7.93
CA ASN A 2 9.92 6.50 -9.39
C ASN A 2 9.57 7.86 -9.99
N LYS A 3 10.52 8.41 -10.73
CA LYS A 3 10.39 9.71 -11.40
C LYS A 3 9.43 9.57 -12.58
N ILE A 4 8.28 10.23 -12.49
CA ILE A 4 7.38 10.44 -13.63
C ILE A 4 7.94 11.60 -14.45
N LEU A 5 8.25 11.30 -15.70
CA LEU A 5 8.69 12.27 -16.70
C LEU A 5 7.46 13.02 -17.23
N LYS A 6 7.35 14.31 -16.90
CA LYS A 6 6.33 15.19 -17.48
C LYS A 6 6.79 15.62 -18.89
N TYR A 7 6.02 15.26 -19.90
CA TYR A 7 6.16 15.84 -21.23
C TYR A 7 5.18 16.99 -21.40
N SER A 8 5.72 18.20 -21.43
CA SER A 8 5.01 19.38 -21.94
C SER A 8 5.30 19.48 -23.44
N ILE A 9 4.26 19.37 -24.27
CA ILE A 9 4.38 19.57 -25.71
C ILE A 9 4.27 21.08 -25.97
N ALA A 10 5.40 21.71 -26.29
CA ALA A 10 5.42 23.02 -26.90
C ALA A 10 5.55 22.81 -28.43
N VAL A 11 4.52 23.22 -29.16
CA VAL A 11 4.53 23.25 -30.62
C VAL A 11 5.37 24.44 -31.05
N ALA A 12 6.57 24.21 -31.56
CA ALA A 12 7.37 25.20 -32.27
C ALA A 12 7.41 24.81 -33.76
N ILE A 13 6.74 25.59 -34.59
CA ILE A 13 6.83 25.52 -36.04
C ILE A 13 8.18 26.13 -36.43
N MET A 14 9.13 25.30 -36.84
CA MET A 14 10.31 25.78 -37.60
C MET A 14 10.27 25.18 -38.99
N ALA A 15 10.04 26.04 -39.97
CA ALA A 15 10.29 25.74 -41.37
C ALA A 15 11.81 25.80 -41.59
N MET A 16 12.47 24.67 -41.86
CA MET A 16 13.81 24.62 -42.42
C MET A 16 13.76 23.99 -43.80
N PRO A 17 14.31 24.67 -44.86
CA PRO A 17 14.56 24.01 -46.12
C PRO A 17 15.79 23.11 -45.99
N GLY A 18 15.56 21.84 -45.79
CA GLY A 18 16.63 20.82 -45.79
C GLY A 18 16.92 20.35 -47.22
N ILE A 19 18.11 20.62 -47.69
CA ILE A 19 18.68 20.02 -48.90
C ILE A 19 18.94 18.54 -48.59
N PHE A 20 18.11 17.63 -49.09
CA PHE A 20 18.39 16.18 -49.03
C PHE A 20 19.23 15.83 -50.26
N SER A 21 20.48 15.51 -50.01
CA SER A 21 21.36 14.80 -50.92
C SER A 21 20.74 13.42 -51.23
N SER A 22 20.49 13.17 -52.51
CA SER A 22 19.92 11.87 -52.94
C SER A 22 20.95 10.77 -52.80
N CYS A 23 20.75 9.90 -51.80
CA CYS A 23 21.21 8.53 -51.91
C CYS A 23 20.09 7.75 -52.63
N SER A 24 20.38 7.22 -53.79
CA SER A 24 19.49 6.31 -54.51
C SER A 24 19.37 5.02 -53.71
N GLU A 25 18.32 4.89 -52.90
CA GLU A 25 17.95 3.60 -52.31
C GLU A 25 17.33 2.72 -53.40
N PHE A 26 17.94 1.58 -53.61
CA PHE A 26 17.43 0.50 -54.47
C PHE A 26 16.08 0.05 -53.91
N THR A 27 14.99 0.44 -54.56
CA THR A 27 13.63 0.01 -54.20
C THR A 27 13.38 -1.43 -54.68
N PRO A 28 13.11 -2.38 -53.82
CA PRO A 28 12.88 -3.80 -54.19
C PRO A 28 11.65 -4.06 -55.06
N THR A 29 10.90 -3.01 -55.44
CA THR A 29 9.62 -3.11 -56.14
C THR A 29 9.70 -2.88 -57.65
N GLY A 30 10.88 -2.68 -58.22
CA GLY A 30 11.04 -2.47 -59.65
C GLY A 30 10.56 -1.12 -60.17
N TYR A 31 10.30 -0.14 -59.31
CA TYR A 31 9.97 1.24 -59.67
C TYR A 31 11.19 2.13 -59.44
N GLU A 32 11.43 3.08 -60.37
CA GLU A 32 12.49 4.10 -60.28
C GLU A 32 11.88 5.49 -60.06
N GLU A 33 12.30 6.19 -59.01
CA GLU A 33 11.88 7.58 -58.77
C GLU A 33 12.74 8.54 -59.64
N VAL A 34 12.06 9.36 -60.44
CA VAL A 34 12.72 10.32 -61.36
C VAL A 34 12.31 11.73 -60.95
N ALA A 35 13.29 12.54 -60.56
CA ALA A 35 13.09 13.86 -59.93
C ALA A 35 12.34 14.88 -60.81
N ASP A 36 12.53 14.79 -62.12
CA ASP A 36 11.98 15.76 -63.07
C ASP A 36 10.57 15.36 -63.63
N LEU A 37 10.01 14.21 -63.19
CA LEU A 37 8.68 13.82 -63.65
C LEU A 37 7.60 14.62 -62.91
N PRO A 38 6.58 15.15 -63.61
CA PRO A 38 5.49 15.88 -62.99
C PRO A 38 4.72 15.03 -61.97
N GLY A 39 4.60 15.49 -60.75
CA GLY A 39 3.79 14.88 -59.69
C GLY A 39 2.38 15.48 -59.63
N VAL A 40 1.56 14.96 -58.66
CA VAL A 40 0.31 15.61 -58.31
C VAL A 40 0.59 16.96 -57.60
N SER A 41 -0.37 17.84 -57.61
CA SER A 41 -0.30 19.11 -56.88
C SER A 41 -1.55 19.29 -55.98
N ASN A 42 -1.50 20.25 -55.05
CA ASN A 42 -2.63 20.59 -54.16
C ASN A 42 -3.20 19.39 -53.37
N LEU A 43 -2.33 18.44 -52.99
CA LEU A 43 -2.76 17.31 -52.16
C LEU A 43 -3.28 17.83 -50.83
N LYS A 44 -4.49 17.42 -50.49
CA LYS A 44 -5.19 17.71 -49.23
C LYS A 44 -5.77 16.44 -48.61
N ALA A 45 -5.80 16.39 -47.30
CA ALA A 45 -6.51 15.37 -46.53
C ALA A 45 -7.65 16.02 -45.74
N THR A 46 -8.84 15.43 -45.82
CA THR A 46 -9.99 15.80 -45.01
C THR A 46 -10.39 14.57 -44.21
N VAL A 47 -10.54 14.72 -42.89
CA VAL A 47 -10.89 13.63 -42.02
C VAL A 47 -12.33 13.73 -41.56
N ASN A 48 -13.08 12.65 -41.71
CA ASN A 48 -14.45 12.52 -41.24
C ASN A 48 -14.60 11.13 -40.57
N ASN A 49 -14.78 11.12 -39.27
CA ASN A 49 -14.68 9.90 -38.48
C ASN A 49 -13.34 9.16 -38.72
N LYS A 50 -13.36 7.86 -38.93
CA LYS A 50 -12.17 7.04 -39.24
C LYS A 50 -11.85 6.99 -40.75
N VAL A 51 -12.41 7.91 -41.55
CA VAL A 51 -12.21 8.00 -43.00
C VAL A 51 -11.35 9.21 -43.33
N VAL A 52 -10.31 8.99 -44.11
CA VAL A 52 -9.48 10.06 -44.64
C VAL A 52 -9.78 10.19 -46.17
N ASP A 53 -10.31 11.33 -46.54
CA ASP A 53 -10.52 11.69 -47.96
C ASP A 53 -9.33 12.47 -48.47
N LEU A 54 -8.57 11.87 -49.37
CA LEU A 54 -7.47 12.53 -50.09
C LEU A 54 -8.00 13.17 -51.39
N THR A 55 -7.57 14.39 -51.68
CA THR A 55 -7.90 15.08 -52.92
C THR A 55 -6.63 15.74 -53.48
N TRP A 56 -6.48 15.76 -54.80
CA TRP A 56 -5.32 16.36 -55.46
C TRP A 56 -5.68 16.86 -56.87
N THR A 57 -4.74 17.58 -57.46
CA THR A 57 -4.77 18.01 -58.87
C THR A 57 -3.77 17.19 -59.66
N LEU A 58 -4.19 16.64 -60.80
CA LEU A 58 -3.34 15.88 -61.69
C LEU A 58 -2.37 16.81 -62.45
N PRO A 59 -1.21 16.32 -62.90
CA PRO A 59 -0.33 17.08 -63.76
C PRO A 59 -1.03 17.46 -65.09
N THR A 60 -0.66 18.62 -65.66
CA THR A 60 -1.25 19.11 -66.90
C THR A 60 -0.91 18.26 -68.11
N ASN A 61 0.20 17.58 -68.08
CA ASN A 61 0.61 16.61 -69.10
C ASN A 61 0.46 15.19 -68.55
N MET A 62 -0.46 14.44 -69.11
CA MET A 62 -0.75 13.06 -68.73
C MET A 62 -0.20 12.02 -69.72
N ASN A 63 0.69 12.47 -70.65
CA ASN A 63 1.36 11.54 -71.53
C ASN A 63 2.21 10.56 -70.73
N ASP A 64 2.15 9.26 -71.12
CA ASP A 64 2.88 8.16 -70.45
C ASP A 64 2.50 7.88 -69.01
N VAL A 65 1.45 8.54 -68.42
CA VAL A 65 0.92 8.22 -67.11
C VAL A 65 0.11 6.98 -67.19
N VAL A 66 0.45 5.94 -66.38
CA VAL A 66 -0.22 4.63 -66.35
C VAL A 66 -0.94 4.37 -65.05
N GLY A 67 -0.76 5.20 -64.01
CA GLY A 67 -1.45 5.05 -62.72
C GLY A 67 -1.07 6.11 -61.71
N LEU A 68 -1.68 6.04 -60.54
CA LEU A 68 -1.27 6.77 -59.34
C LEU A 68 -0.97 5.76 -58.23
N ARG A 69 -0.05 6.12 -57.37
CA ARG A 69 0.35 5.27 -56.23
C ARG A 69 0.26 6.05 -54.92
N ILE A 70 -0.51 5.50 -53.96
CA ILE A 70 -0.68 6.09 -52.63
C ILE A 70 0.10 5.24 -51.64
N LEU A 71 0.95 5.87 -50.85
CA LEU A 71 1.72 5.26 -49.76
C LEU A 71 1.22 5.81 -48.43
N LYS A 72 1.19 4.96 -47.43
CA LYS A 72 0.94 5.32 -46.03
C LYS A 72 2.26 5.23 -45.27
N ASN A 73 2.64 6.33 -44.57
CA ASN A 73 3.92 6.43 -43.84
C ASN A 73 5.15 6.00 -44.62
N ALA A 74 5.17 6.30 -45.95
CA ALA A 74 6.20 5.85 -46.89
C ALA A 74 6.41 4.34 -47.00
N ASP A 75 5.50 3.53 -46.47
CA ASP A 75 5.58 2.07 -46.48
C ASP A 75 5.17 1.53 -47.86
N LEU A 76 6.12 0.90 -48.54
CA LEU A 76 5.91 0.29 -49.85
C LEU A 76 5.02 -0.97 -49.81
N ALA A 77 4.97 -1.67 -48.68
CA ALA A 77 4.15 -2.85 -48.52
C ALA A 77 2.64 -2.54 -48.49
N THR A 78 2.28 -1.35 -48.02
CA THR A 78 0.89 -0.86 -47.97
C THR A 78 0.48 0.01 -49.14
N ALA A 79 1.35 0.13 -50.16
CA ALA A 79 1.09 0.97 -51.32
C ALA A 79 -0.08 0.52 -52.18
N VAL A 80 -0.99 1.44 -52.48
CA VAL A 80 -2.20 1.19 -53.29
C VAL A 80 -2.03 1.85 -54.65
N ASN A 81 -2.16 1.09 -55.74
CA ASN A 81 -2.19 1.57 -57.09
C ASN A 81 -3.63 1.86 -57.50
N ILE A 82 -3.85 3.04 -58.07
CA ILE A 82 -5.21 3.49 -58.46
C ILE A 82 -5.18 4.03 -59.92
N ASP A 83 -6.38 4.22 -60.45
CA ASP A 83 -6.57 4.74 -61.81
C ASP A 83 -5.93 6.14 -61.99
N PRO A 84 -5.22 6.37 -63.10
CA PRO A 84 -4.49 7.64 -63.37
C PRO A 84 -5.41 8.86 -63.49
N THR A 85 -6.73 8.68 -63.72
CA THR A 85 -7.67 9.78 -63.88
C THR A 85 -8.31 10.24 -62.57
N LEU A 86 -8.09 9.54 -61.49
CA LEU A 86 -8.67 9.88 -60.21
C LEU A 86 -8.04 11.13 -59.59
N THR A 87 -8.86 11.99 -59.04
CA THR A 87 -8.46 13.21 -58.33
C THR A 87 -8.78 13.13 -56.81
N SER A 88 -9.28 11.98 -56.37
CA SER A 88 -9.54 11.72 -54.96
C SER A 88 -9.48 10.23 -54.63
N TYR A 89 -9.25 9.92 -53.34
CA TYR A 89 -9.27 8.54 -52.84
C TYR A 89 -9.67 8.51 -51.36
N LYS A 90 -10.54 7.58 -51.00
CA LYS A 90 -11.00 7.37 -49.60
C LYS A 90 -10.25 6.24 -48.94
N ILE A 91 -9.76 6.48 -47.74
CA ILE A 91 -9.08 5.49 -46.92
C ILE A 91 -9.88 5.32 -45.63
N GLU A 92 -10.46 4.16 -45.47
CA GLU A 92 -11.30 3.81 -44.32
C GLU A 92 -10.49 3.17 -43.17
N GLY A 93 -11.08 3.12 -41.96
CA GLY A 93 -10.53 2.39 -40.83
C GLY A 93 -9.22 2.94 -40.29
N GLN A 94 -8.98 4.25 -40.43
CA GLN A 94 -7.74 4.85 -39.93
C GLN A 94 -7.74 4.89 -38.39
N PRO A 95 -6.58 4.59 -37.76
CA PRO A 95 -6.45 4.67 -36.31
C PRO A 95 -6.67 6.13 -35.83
N MET A 96 -7.28 6.26 -34.65
CA MET A 96 -7.46 7.57 -34.01
C MET A 96 -6.15 8.08 -33.42
N GLN A 97 -5.93 9.40 -33.46
CA GLN A 97 -4.78 10.11 -32.89
C GLN A 97 -3.38 9.73 -33.45
N ASP A 98 -3.30 8.80 -34.36
CA ASP A 98 -2.04 8.56 -35.03
C ASP A 98 -1.82 9.64 -36.13
N GLU A 99 -0.64 10.21 -36.16
CA GLU A 99 -0.20 11.02 -37.28
C GLU A 99 0.14 10.09 -38.46
N VAL A 100 -0.67 10.13 -39.50
CA VAL A 100 -0.47 9.30 -40.68
C VAL A 100 -0.15 10.20 -41.86
N TRP A 101 0.99 9.93 -42.47
CA TRP A 101 1.43 10.60 -43.68
C TRP A 101 0.98 9.82 -44.92
N TYR A 102 0.28 10.50 -45.81
CA TYR A 102 -0.11 9.96 -47.11
C TYR A 102 0.69 10.62 -48.20
N THR A 103 1.34 9.83 -49.03
CA THR A 103 2.14 10.29 -50.18
C THR A 103 1.47 9.82 -51.46
N VAL A 104 1.22 10.73 -52.39
CA VAL A 104 0.69 10.39 -53.71
C VAL A 104 1.81 10.61 -54.75
N LYS A 105 2.07 9.58 -55.56
CA LYS A 105 3.02 9.59 -56.67
C LYS A 105 2.32 9.28 -57.98
N VAL A 106 2.76 9.89 -59.06
CA VAL A 106 2.33 9.54 -60.44
C VAL A 106 3.20 8.41 -60.95
N VAL A 107 2.58 7.38 -61.53
CA VAL A 107 3.25 6.25 -62.16
C VAL A 107 3.26 6.46 -63.66
N TYR A 108 4.45 6.51 -64.24
CA TYR A 108 4.69 6.62 -65.66
C TYR A 108 5.05 5.26 -66.26
N SER A 109 4.99 5.17 -67.57
CA SER A 109 5.45 3.96 -68.30
C SER A 109 6.89 3.59 -67.89
N GLU A 110 7.27 2.31 -68.08
CA GLU A 110 8.57 1.77 -67.68
C GLU A 110 8.87 1.83 -66.16
N ASN A 111 7.80 1.78 -65.34
CA ASN A 111 7.88 1.79 -63.88
C ASN A 111 8.58 3.00 -63.29
N ARG A 112 8.50 4.15 -63.92
CA ARG A 112 9.03 5.41 -63.42
C ARG A 112 7.99 6.11 -62.49
N LEU A 113 8.45 6.67 -61.39
CA LEU A 113 7.62 7.39 -60.42
C LEU A 113 8.02 8.87 -60.40
N SER A 114 7.01 9.73 -60.26
CA SER A 114 7.27 11.14 -59.92
C SER A 114 7.77 11.24 -58.45
N PRO A 115 8.36 12.37 -58.06
CA PRO A 115 8.47 12.74 -56.64
C PRO A 115 7.11 12.69 -55.97
N GLY A 116 7.08 12.25 -54.72
CA GLY A 116 5.84 12.18 -53.94
C GLY A 116 5.45 13.54 -53.37
N VAL A 117 4.15 13.81 -53.32
CA VAL A 117 3.58 14.88 -52.53
C VAL A 117 2.92 14.28 -51.32
N SER A 118 3.23 14.78 -50.15
CA SER A 118 2.78 14.22 -48.90
C SER A 118 1.88 15.17 -48.12
N VAL A 119 0.90 14.61 -47.43
CA VAL A 119 0.01 15.31 -46.51
C VAL A 119 -0.18 14.47 -45.25
N MET A 120 -0.21 15.11 -44.08
CA MET A 120 -0.50 14.49 -42.83
C MET A 120 -2.00 14.53 -42.54
N ALA A 121 -2.54 13.47 -42.00
CA ALA A 121 -3.88 13.40 -41.46
C ALA A 121 -3.83 12.81 -40.03
N VAL A 122 -4.63 13.39 -39.14
CA VAL A 122 -4.86 12.88 -37.79
C VAL A 122 -6.37 12.67 -37.61
N VAL A 123 -6.77 11.46 -37.25
CA VAL A 123 -8.17 11.18 -36.94
C VAL A 123 -8.45 11.63 -35.51
N PRO A 124 -9.31 12.65 -35.29
CA PRO A 124 -9.59 13.15 -33.95
C PRO A 124 -10.40 12.15 -33.12
N PHE A 125 -10.42 12.35 -31.79
CA PHE A 125 -11.23 11.59 -30.82
C PHE A 125 -12.73 11.90 -30.88
N GLU A 126 -13.24 12.47 -31.92
CA GLU A 126 -14.65 12.82 -32.02
C GLU A 126 -15.52 11.58 -31.91
N ASN A 127 -16.49 11.63 -30.95
CA ASN A 127 -17.53 10.62 -30.74
C ASN A 127 -17.15 9.31 -30.02
N LEU A 128 -16.12 9.28 -29.17
CA LEU A 128 -15.99 8.17 -28.24
C LEU A 128 -17.08 8.26 -27.15
N ALA A 129 -18.01 7.33 -27.17
CA ALA A 129 -19.14 7.36 -26.24
C ALA A 129 -18.68 6.99 -24.80
N PRO A 130 -18.95 7.84 -23.80
CA PRO A 130 -18.63 7.53 -22.40
C PRO A 130 -19.64 6.53 -21.81
N VAL A 131 -19.38 6.08 -20.58
CA VAL A 131 -20.38 5.41 -19.76
C VAL A 131 -21.53 6.36 -19.43
N THR A 132 -22.70 5.79 -19.16
CA THR A 132 -23.89 6.52 -18.69
C THR A 132 -24.39 5.95 -17.37
N ASP A 133 -25.29 6.67 -16.70
CA ASP A 133 -25.92 6.25 -15.45
C ASP A 133 -24.88 5.87 -14.36
N LEU A 134 -23.77 6.61 -14.31
CA LEU A 134 -22.76 6.42 -13.26
C LEU A 134 -23.38 6.75 -11.90
N ASN A 135 -23.28 5.81 -10.98
CA ASN A 135 -23.77 5.90 -9.62
C ASN A 135 -22.69 5.42 -8.63
N ALA A 136 -22.65 6.03 -7.44
CA ALA A 136 -21.78 5.66 -6.35
C ALA A 136 -22.60 5.35 -5.10
N LYS A 137 -22.36 4.20 -4.47
CA LYS A 137 -22.93 3.84 -3.18
C LYS A 137 -21.80 3.73 -2.17
N VAL A 138 -21.82 4.60 -1.17
CA VAL A 138 -20.84 4.62 -0.08
C VAL A 138 -21.34 3.77 1.08
N SER A 139 -20.45 2.93 1.63
CA SER A 139 -20.69 2.11 2.83
C SER A 139 -19.40 2.01 3.65
N GLY A 140 -19.34 2.74 4.78
CA GLY A 140 -18.09 2.94 5.50
C GLY A 140 -17.03 3.56 4.59
N ARG A 141 -15.88 2.91 4.45
CA ARG A 141 -14.79 3.34 3.57
C ARG A 141 -14.80 2.65 2.19
N THR A 142 -15.89 1.98 1.87
CA THR A 142 -16.06 1.29 0.59
C THR A 142 -16.98 2.09 -0.32
N VAL A 143 -16.60 2.19 -1.61
CA VAL A 143 -17.43 2.80 -2.65
C VAL A 143 -17.71 1.79 -3.74
N ASP A 144 -18.97 1.45 -3.92
CA ASP A 144 -19.46 0.65 -5.02
C ASP A 144 -19.90 1.55 -6.16
N LEU A 145 -19.16 1.56 -7.25
CA LEU A 145 -19.53 2.26 -8.48
C LEU A 145 -20.33 1.33 -9.40
N SER A 146 -21.30 1.89 -10.10
CA SER A 146 -22.02 1.18 -11.17
C SER A 146 -22.33 2.12 -12.33
N TRP A 147 -22.34 1.59 -13.56
CA TRP A 147 -22.58 2.35 -14.79
C TRP A 147 -23.16 1.48 -15.90
N LYS A 148 -23.58 2.13 -16.98
CA LYS A 148 -23.96 1.47 -18.25
C LYS A 148 -22.88 1.73 -19.30
N LEU A 149 -22.47 0.68 -19.98
CA LEU A 149 -21.59 0.77 -21.14
C LEU A 149 -22.33 1.34 -22.36
N PRO A 150 -21.64 2.12 -23.22
CA PRO A 150 -22.20 2.53 -24.50
C PRO A 150 -22.33 1.33 -25.45
N THR A 151 -23.32 1.42 -26.36
CA THR A 151 -23.47 0.48 -27.47
C THR A 151 -22.49 0.86 -28.58
N ALA A 152 -21.21 0.55 -28.39
CA ALA A 152 -20.14 0.89 -29.32
C ALA A 152 -19.21 -0.32 -29.53
N SER A 153 -18.58 -0.42 -30.70
CA SER A 153 -17.53 -1.39 -30.97
C SER A 153 -16.16 -0.83 -30.61
N GLY A 154 -15.19 -1.71 -30.39
CA GLY A 154 -13.80 -1.33 -30.14
C GLY A 154 -13.48 -0.99 -28.69
N ILE A 155 -14.34 -1.29 -27.72
CA ILE A 155 -14.07 -1.17 -26.31
C ILE A 155 -13.04 -2.26 -25.93
N THR A 156 -11.93 -1.83 -25.28
CA THR A 156 -10.85 -2.72 -24.86
C THR A 156 -10.71 -2.81 -23.35
N ALA A 157 -11.13 -1.77 -22.62
CA ALA A 157 -11.14 -1.74 -21.17
C ALA A 157 -12.12 -0.65 -20.65
N VAL A 158 -12.38 -0.67 -19.34
CA VAL A 158 -12.97 0.43 -18.59
C VAL A 158 -11.98 0.87 -17.54
N ARG A 159 -11.70 2.17 -17.50
CA ARG A 159 -10.78 2.76 -16.53
C ARG A 159 -11.55 3.53 -15.47
N VAL A 160 -11.26 3.26 -14.23
CA VAL A 160 -11.73 4.05 -13.09
C VAL A 160 -10.54 4.79 -12.49
N SER A 161 -10.63 6.10 -12.36
CA SER A 161 -9.62 6.92 -11.69
C SER A 161 -10.24 7.54 -10.46
N HIS A 162 -9.46 7.65 -9.40
CA HIS A 162 -9.82 8.28 -8.15
C HIS A 162 -8.90 9.45 -7.84
N ASN A 163 -9.47 10.51 -7.29
CA ASN A 163 -8.74 11.62 -6.68
C ASN A 163 -9.58 12.28 -5.59
N ILE A 164 -8.91 12.90 -4.62
CA ILE A 164 -9.56 13.86 -3.72
C ILE A 164 -9.90 15.10 -4.53
N VAL A 165 -11.13 15.64 -4.38
CA VAL A 165 -11.57 16.81 -5.12
C VAL A 165 -10.57 17.95 -5.02
N GLY A 166 -10.10 18.42 -6.18
CA GLY A 166 -9.09 19.49 -6.29
C GLY A 166 -7.63 19.01 -6.18
N GLN A 167 -7.38 17.70 -6.02
CA GLN A 167 -6.05 17.09 -6.06
C GLN A 167 -5.81 16.35 -7.38
N PRO A 168 -4.56 16.06 -7.75
CA PRO A 168 -4.25 15.17 -8.87
C PRO A 168 -4.87 13.77 -8.67
N VAL A 169 -4.98 13.00 -9.76
CA VAL A 169 -5.37 11.59 -9.71
C VAL A 169 -4.32 10.81 -8.91
N ASP A 170 -4.79 10.07 -7.89
CA ASP A 170 -3.95 9.24 -7.03
C ASP A 170 -3.93 7.78 -7.49
N ASP A 171 -5.13 7.22 -7.77
CA ASP A 171 -5.29 5.81 -8.11
C ASP A 171 -5.95 5.63 -9.48
N VAL A 172 -5.52 4.61 -10.20
CA VAL A 172 -6.08 4.22 -11.50
C VAL A 172 -6.27 2.71 -11.54
N TYR A 173 -7.48 2.27 -11.86
CA TYR A 173 -7.88 0.86 -11.95
C TYR A 173 -8.40 0.56 -13.35
N ASP A 174 -7.82 -0.41 -14.03
CA ASP A 174 -8.29 -0.89 -15.33
C ASP A 174 -9.10 -2.18 -15.14
N PHE A 175 -10.30 -2.19 -15.70
CA PHE A 175 -11.25 -3.30 -15.67
C PHE A 175 -11.46 -3.86 -17.07
N GLU A 176 -12.01 -5.07 -17.13
CA GLU A 176 -12.39 -5.71 -18.39
C GLU A 176 -13.37 -4.85 -19.21
N ALA A 177 -13.30 -4.97 -20.53
CA ALA A 177 -14.11 -4.21 -21.49
C ALA A 177 -15.65 -4.30 -21.25
N THR A 178 -16.09 -5.33 -20.53
CA THR A 178 -17.49 -5.61 -20.22
C THR A 178 -17.90 -5.18 -18.80
N ALA A 179 -16.99 -4.60 -18.02
CA ALA A 179 -17.25 -4.21 -16.64
C ALA A 179 -18.33 -3.10 -16.56
N THR A 180 -19.28 -3.28 -15.67
CA THR A 180 -20.36 -2.34 -15.39
C THR A 180 -20.39 -1.86 -13.93
N SER A 181 -19.39 -2.28 -13.14
CA SER A 181 -19.25 -1.89 -11.74
C SER A 181 -17.80 -1.98 -11.29
N ALA A 182 -17.46 -1.28 -10.21
CA ALA A 182 -16.21 -1.40 -9.48
C ALA A 182 -16.48 -1.34 -7.98
N HIS A 183 -15.72 -2.13 -7.21
CA HIS A 183 -15.73 -2.13 -5.76
C HIS A 183 -14.39 -1.59 -5.26
N LEU A 184 -14.42 -0.42 -4.62
CA LEU A 184 -13.23 0.29 -4.16
C LEU A 184 -13.24 0.35 -2.64
N ALA A 185 -12.38 -0.42 -2.00
CA ALA A 185 -12.21 -0.44 -0.55
C ALA A 185 -11.21 0.64 -0.07
N SER A 186 -11.19 0.88 1.24
CA SER A 186 -10.19 1.72 1.93
C SER A 186 -10.06 3.15 1.38
N GLN A 187 -11.16 3.72 0.93
CA GLN A 187 -11.17 5.08 0.38
C GLN A 187 -10.94 6.14 1.47
N PRO A 188 -10.30 7.29 1.15
CA PRO A 188 -10.02 8.37 2.11
C PRO A 188 -11.27 8.90 2.82
N MET A 189 -11.15 9.09 4.14
CA MET A 189 -12.22 9.62 5.00
C MET A 189 -12.12 11.14 5.19
N GLY A 190 -13.25 11.78 5.49
CA GLY A 190 -13.32 13.21 5.82
C GLY A 190 -13.06 14.14 4.64
N VAL A 191 -13.10 13.60 3.42
CA VAL A 191 -12.87 14.32 2.17
C VAL A 191 -13.88 13.93 1.11
N ASP A 192 -14.04 14.78 0.12
CA ASP A 192 -14.81 14.49 -1.07
C ASP A 192 -13.93 13.74 -2.08
N ASN A 193 -14.31 12.51 -2.37
CA ASN A 193 -13.64 11.63 -3.33
C ASN A 193 -14.29 11.76 -4.70
N GLU A 194 -13.54 12.16 -5.72
CA GLU A 194 -14.00 12.18 -7.11
C GLU A 194 -13.59 10.89 -7.81
N TYR A 195 -14.56 10.23 -8.42
CA TYR A 195 -14.36 9.05 -9.26
C TYR A 195 -14.66 9.40 -10.70
N SER A 196 -13.75 9.07 -11.60
CA SER A 196 -13.90 9.26 -13.03
C SER A 196 -13.92 7.90 -13.72
N VAL A 197 -14.91 7.68 -14.58
CA VAL A 197 -15.02 6.41 -15.35
C VAL A 197 -14.89 6.72 -16.83
N GLU A 198 -13.95 6.10 -17.49
CA GLU A 198 -13.66 6.23 -18.91
C GLU A 198 -13.75 4.88 -19.62
N VAL A 199 -14.29 4.86 -20.81
CA VAL A 199 -14.24 3.70 -21.71
C VAL A 199 -12.97 3.81 -22.55
N ILE A 200 -12.14 2.80 -22.55
CA ILE A 200 -10.92 2.72 -23.36
C ILE A 200 -11.25 2.01 -24.66
N TYR A 201 -11.06 2.72 -25.75
CA TYR A 201 -11.27 2.19 -27.09
C TYR A 201 -9.94 1.76 -27.72
N ASP A 202 -9.99 1.23 -28.93
CA ASP A 202 -8.83 0.74 -29.68
C ASP A 202 -7.58 1.56 -29.43
N LYS A 203 -6.42 0.93 -29.25
CA LYS A 203 -5.11 1.56 -29.00
C LYS A 203 -5.06 2.54 -27.82
N TYR A 204 -5.83 2.27 -26.77
CA TYR A 204 -5.79 3.05 -25.51
C TYR A 204 -6.37 4.47 -25.58
N TYR A 205 -7.32 4.74 -26.45
CA TYR A 205 -8.01 6.01 -26.50
C TYR A 205 -9.17 6.12 -25.52
N PRO A 206 -9.13 7.00 -24.51
CA PRO A 206 -10.20 7.13 -23.53
C PRO A 206 -11.36 7.95 -24.10
N SER A 207 -12.59 7.60 -23.68
CA SER A 207 -13.76 8.45 -23.86
C SER A 207 -13.66 9.72 -22.97
N PRO A 208 -14.55 10.69 -23.14
CA PRO A 208 -14.79 11.67 -22.08
C PRO A 208 -15.13 10.94 -20.76
N ALA A 209 -14.57 11.45 -19.64
CA ALA A 209 -14.79 10.87 -18.34
C ALA A 209 -16.21 11.18 -17.83
N ALA A 210 -16.96 10.19 -17.40
CA ALA A 210 -18.10 10.38 -16.52
C ALA A 210 -17.59 10.51 -15.09
N LYS A 211 -18.08 11.51 -14.34
CA LYS A 211 -17.58 11.82 -13.01
C LYS A 211 -18.69 11.77 -11.97
N ILE A 212 -18.34 11.33 -10.76
CA ILE A 212 -19.20 11.33 -9.59
C ILE A 212 -18.38 11.61 -8.34
N VAL A 213 -18.98 12.30 -7.37
CA VAL A 213 -18.36 12.55 -6.07
C VAL A 213 -19.05 11.69 -5.01
N GLY A 214 -18.25 11.01 -4.20
CA GLY A 214 -18.68 10.28 -3.02
C GLY A 214 -18.01 10.85 -1.78
N SER A 215 -18.76 11.42 -0.85
CA SER A 215 -18.23 11.90 0.42
C SER A 215 -18.22 10.77 1.44
N ILE A 216 -17.09 10.51 2.04
CA ILE A 216 -16.92 9.52 3.12
C ILE A 216 -16.73 10.29 4.42
N GLU A 217 -17.63 10.05 5.38
CA GLU A 217 -17.53 10.71 6.67
C GLU A 217 -16.24 10.30 7.39
N TYR A 218 -15.66 11.25 8.12
CA TYR A 218 -14.51 10.94 8.98
C TYR A 218 -14.98 10.09 10.16
N ILE A 219 -14.37 8.92 10.32
CA ILE A 219 -14.57 8.04 11.47
C ILE A 219 -13.32 8.18 12.34
N LYS A 220 -13.52 8.59 13.59
CA LYS A 220 -12.41 8.70 14.55
C LYS A 220 -11.79 7.30 14.76
N PRO A 221 -10.46 7.17 14.69
CA PRO A 221 -9.80 5.91 14.97
C PRO A 221 -10.14 5.37 16.37
N LYS A 222 -10.32 4.05 16.46
CA LYS A 222 -10.67 3.34 17.68
C LYS A 222 -9.55 2.41 18.11
N MET A 223 -9.50 2.13 19.40
CA MET A 223 -8.71 1.06 19.98
C MET A 223 -9.59 -0.18 20.10
N ALA A 224 -9.10 -1.35 19.69
CA ALA A 224 -9.80 -2.62 19.87
C ALA A 224 -9.13 -3.46 20.96
N TYR A 225 -9.93 -4.19 21.73
CA TYR A 225 -9.48 -5.20 22.68
C TYR A 225 -10.09 -6.55 22.31
N LEU A 226 -9.26 -7.58 22.18
CA LEU A 226 -9.72 -8.93 21.83
C LEU A 226 -10.39 -9.61 23.04
N MET A 227 -11.69 -9.76 22.97
CA MET A 227 -12.46 -10.49 23.97
C MET A 227 -12.39 -11.99 23.72
N THR A 228 -11.85 -12.71 24.70
CA THR A 228 -11.79 -14.18 24.74
C THR A 228 -12.97 -14.82 25.45
N ALA A 229 -13.96 -14.01 25.83
CA ALA A 229 -15.19 -14.46 26.52
C ALA A 229 -16.38 -13.62 26.05
N SER A 230 -17.60 -14.07 26.38
CA SER A 230 -18.83 -13.39 25.97
C SER A 230 -19.13 -12.07 26.70
N SER A 231 -18.43 -11.79 27.78
CA SER A 231 -18.54 -10.56 28.57
C SER A 231 -17.28 -10.38 29.42
N ILE A 232 -17.08 -9.18 29.98
CA ILE A 232 -15.99 -8.91 30.93
C ILE A 232 -16.07 -9.85 32.14
N ASP A 233 -17.27 -10.04 32.72
CA ASP A 233 -17.47 -10.91 33.88
C ASP A 233 -17.21 -12.40 33.57
N ALA A 234 -17.29 -12.81 32.33
CA ALA A 234 -17.00 -14.18 31.89
C ALA A 234 -15.52 -14.44 31.62
N LEU A 235 -14.67 -13.40 31.64
CA LEU A 235 -13.23 -13.59 31.54
C LEU A 235 -12.71 -14.40 32.74
N PRO A 236 -11.78 -15.34 32.51
CA PRO A 236 -11.48 -16.38 33.53
C PRO A 236 -10.66 -15.86 34.73
N THR A 237 -9.89 -14.76 34.54
CA THR A 237 -9.03 -14.24 35.61
C THR A 237 -9.41 -12.83 36.04
N ASP A 238 -9.09 -12.48 37.30
CA ASP A 238 -9.27 -11.13 37.80
C ASP A 238 -8.43 -10.12 37.03
N ALA A 239 -7.24 -10.50 36.61
CA ALA A 239 -6.36 -9.69 35.83
C ALA A 239 -6.94 -9.31 34.45
N GLU A 240 -7.46 -10.32 33.71
CA GLU A 240 -8.13 -10.07 32.42
C GLU A 240 -9.40 -9.21 32.61
N ARG A 241 -10.18 -9.46 33.66
CA ARG A 241 -11.37 -8.65 33.97
C ARG A 241 -11.03 -7.20 34.30
N THR A 242 -9.99 -7.00 35.13
CA THR A 242 -9.54 -5.64 35.52
C THR A 242 -9.05 -4.85 34.32
N ALA A 243 -8.22 -5.48 33.47
CA ALA A 243 -7.74 -4.88 32.22
C ALA A 243 -8.89 -4.51 31.27
N ALA A 244 -9.81 -5.43 31.04
CA ALA A 244 -10.96 -5.20 30.17
C ALA A 244 -11.91 -4.13 30.74
N TYR A 245 -12.16 -4.13 32.05
CA TYR A 245 -12.97 -3.11 32.70
C TYR A 245 -12.34 -1.72 32.53
N TRP A 246 -11.04 -1.58 32.82
CA TRP A 246 -10.32 -0.33 32.61
C TRP A 246 -10.37 0.12 31.14
N PHE A 247 -10.17 -0.82 30.21
CA PHE A 247 -10.22 -0.52 28.77
C PHE A 247 -11.60 0.00 28.35
N SER A 248 -12.68 -0.54 28.90
CA SER A 248 -14.05 -0.09 28.64
C SER A 248 -14.33 1.38 29.04
N GLN A 249 -13.49 1.95 29.88
CA GLN A 249 -13.61 3.34 30.32
C GLN A 249 -12.80 4.33 29.45
N GLN A 250 -12.05 3.81 28.48
CA GLN A 250 -11.27 4.67 27.59
C GLN A 250 -12.15 5.21 26.46
N GLU A 251 -11.88 6.45 26.03
CA GLU A 251 -12.50 6.98 24.83
C GLU A 251 -12.11 6.15 23.60
N ASP A 252 -13.04 5.97 22.67
CA ASP A 252 -12.83 5.25 21.40
C ASP A 252 -12.39 3.79 21.57
N SER A 253 -12.69 3.17 22.73
CA SER A 253 -12.45 1.77 22.98
C SER A 253 -13.60 0.90 22.47
N GLU A 254 -13.28 -0.24 21.85
CA GLU A 254 -14.26 -1.22 21.40
C GLU A 254 -13.77 -2.65 21.66
N PHE A 255 -14.69 -3.52 22.11
CA PHE A 255 -14.38 -4.93 22.23
C PHE A 255 -14.70 -5.65 20.94
N VAL A 256 -13.79 -6.53 20.52
CA VAL A 256 -13.96 -7.37 19.33
C VAL A 256 -13.77 -8.84 19.70
N THR A 257 -14.56 -9.71 19.07
CA THR A 257 -14.43 -11.15 19.22
C THR A 257 -13.51 -11.74 18.14
N PRO A 258 -12.96 -12.96 18.32
CA PRO A 258 -12.07 -13.56 17.34
C PRO A 258 -12.65 -13.63 15.91
N ASP A 259 -13.94 -13.87 15.77
CA ASP A 259 -14.63 -13.93 14.47
C ASP A 259 -14.81 -12.55 13.79
N GLN A 260 -14.70 -11.46 14.54
CA GLN A 260 -14.79 -10.10 14.02
C GLN A 260 -13.46 -9.55 13.51
N ILE A 261 -12.30 -10.13 13.89
CA ILE A 261 -10.97 -9.60 13.56
C ILE A 261 -10.81 -9.42 12.03
N SER A 262 -11.24 -10.41 11.25
CA SER A 262 -11.11 -10.37 9.78
C SER A 262 -11.92 -9.27 9.10
N SER A 263 -12.86 -8.64 9.81
CA SER A 263 -13.69 -7.55 9.32
C SER A 263 -13.22 -6.16 9.79
N LEU A 264 -12.15 -6.10 10.60
CA LEU A 264 -11.62 -4.82 11.09
C LEU A 264 -10.98 -4.03 9.96
N ASP A 265 -11.45 -2.81 9.76
CA ASP A 265 -10.77 -1.82 8.93
C ASP A 265 -9.62 -1.20 9.73
N VAL A 266 -8.38 -1.44 9.31
CA VAL A 266 -7.16 -1.02 10.03
C VAL A 266 -7.01 0.50 10.15
N ASP A 267 -7.68 1.28 9.30
CA ASP A 267 -7.70 2.74 9.39
C ASP A 267 -8.72 3.26 10.42
N ILE A 268 -9.64 2.39 10.84
CA ILE A 268 -10.60 2.66 11.92
C ILE A 268 -10.10 2.03 13.22
N TYR A 269 -9.70 0.76 13.16
CA TYR A 269 -9.15 0.01 14.29
C TYR A 269 -7.64 -0.13 14.06
N SER A 270 -6.92 0.96 14.28
CA SER A 270 -5.48 1.01 14.00
C SER A 270 -4.64 0.21 15.01
N VAL A 271 -5.19 -0.08 16.18
CA VAL A 271 -4.54 -0.92 17.20
C VAL A 271 -5.50 -1.96 17.78
N LEU A 272 -5.00 -3.20 17.88
CA LEU A 272 -5.67 -4.32 18.57
C LEU A 272 -4.84 -4.74 19.78
N TRP A 273 -5.43 -4.66 20.98
CA TRP A 273 -4.82 -5.19 22.19
C TRP A 273 -5.27 -6.62 22.43
N VAL A 274 -4.29 -7.55 22.51
CA VAL A 274 -4.50 -8.94 22.92
C VAL A 274 -3.83 -9.12 24.27
N ASN A 275 -4.65 -9.37 25.29
CA ASN A 275 -4.21 -9.61 26.65
C ASN A 275 -4.60 -11.02 27.09
N VAL A 276 -3.61 -11.82 27.51
CA VAL A 276 -3.83 -13.15 28.10
C VAL A 276 -3.02 -13.23 29.37
N GLU A 277 -3.68 -13.27 30.51
CA GLU A 277 -3.05 -13.33 31.84
C GLU A 277 -3.63 -14.48 32.65
N ARG A 278 -3.12 -15.69 32.39
CA ARG A 278 -3.63 -16.95 32.98
C ARG A 278 -2.47 -17.76 33.57
N ILE A 279 -2.60 -18.13 34.82
CA ILE A 279 -1.61 -18.94 35.53
C ILE A 279 -1.62 -20.37 35.01
N GLY A 280 -0.44 -21.00 34.91
CA GLY A 280 -0.29 -22.43 34.60
C GLY A 280 -0.36 -22.79 33.12
N LEU A 281 -0.26 -21.82 32.24
CA LEU A 281 -0.05 -22.11 30.80
C LEU A 281 1.37 -22.63 30.56
N GLU A 282 1.49 -23.63 29.71
CA GLU A 282 2.79 -24.13 29.25
C GLU A 282 3.38 -23.21 28.18
N PRO A 283 4.73 -23.23 27.97
CA PRO A 283 5.37 -22.45 26.90
C PRO A 283 4.86 -22.79 25.50
N GLY A 284 4.82 -21.79 24.64
CA GLY A 284 4.42 -21.92 23.24
C GLY A 284 3.00 -21.43 22.96
N TRP A 285 2.82 -20.80 21.81
CA TRP A 285 1.55 -20.19 21.42
C TRP A 285 0.39 -21.20 21.31
N GLN A 286 0.70 -22.46 20.98
CA GLN A 286 -0.30 -23.55 20.89
C GLN A 286 -0.95 -23.87 22.24
N ASN A 287 -0.29 -23.50 23.35
CA ASN A 287 -0.79 -23.70 24.70
C ASN A 287 -1.57 -22.49 25.24
N LEU A 288 -1.68 -21.42 24.45
CA LEU A 288 -2.58 -20.32 24.76
C LEU A 288 -4.04 -20.78 24.72
N PRO A 289 -4.96 -20.02 25.33
CA PRO A 289 -6.40 -20.31 25.23
C PRO A 289 -6.85 -20.51 23.79
N TYR A 290 -7.74 -21.49 23.59
CA TYR A 290 -8.22 -21.85 22.24
C TYR A 290 -8.75 -20.64 21.44
N GLU A 291 -9.37 -19.68 22.13
CA GLU A 291 -9.93 -18.47 21.53
C GLU A 291 -8.87 -17.62 20.77
N VAL A 292 -7.61 -17.69 21.19
CA VAL A 292 -6.51 -16.95 20.56
C VAL A 292 -5.53 -17.84 19.81
N SER A 293 -5.51 -19.15 20.05
CA SER A 293 -4.52 -20.09 19.48
C SER A 293 -5.06 -20.97 18.35
N ASN A 294 -6.37 -20.96 18.07
CA ASN A 294 -6.90 -21.73 16.95
C ASN A 294 -6.51 -21.10 15.60
N ASP A 295 -6.41 -21.92 14.56
CA ASP A 295 -5.94 -21.52 13.23
C ASP A 295 -6.72 -20.34 12.65
N ALA A 296 -8.05 -20.32 12.82
CA ALA A 296 -8.89 -19.25 12.29
C ALA A 296 -8.59 -17.89 12.92
N THR A 297 -8.36 -17.87 14.25
CA THR A 297 -7.97 -16.63 14.95
C THR A 297 -6.57 -16.20 14.58
N ILE A 298 -5.61 -17.12 14.47
CA ILE A 298 -4.24 -16.83 14.03
C ILE A 298 -4.24 -16.26 12.61
N ASP A 299 -4.99 -16.86 11.68
CA ASP A 299 -5.09 -16.38 10.31
C ASP A 299 -5.76 -14.99 10.23
N ALA A 300 -6.78 -14.73 11.05
CA ALA A 300 -7.42 -13.43 11.14
C ALA A 300 -6.48 -12.35 11.69
N LEU A 301 -5.73 -12.66 12.76
CA LEU A 301 -4.70 -11.76 13.33
C LEU A 301 -3.59 -11.48 12.32
N LYS A 302 -3.12 -12.49 11.57
CA LYS A 302 -2.17 -12.30 10.48
C LYS A 302 -2.71 -11.37 9.40
N ALA A 303 -3.93 -11.62 8.94
CA ALA A 303 -4.55 -10.78 7.92
C ALA A 303 -4.67 -9.33 8.38
N TYR A 304 -5.10 -9.10 9.63
CA TYR A 304 -5.17 -7.78 10.23
C TYR A 304 -3.80 -7.08 10.27
N THR A 305 -2.76 -7.76 10.77
CA THR A 305 -1.42 -7.17 10.86
C THR A 305 -0.77 -6.97 9.49
N GLN A 306 -0.99 -7.88 8.53
CA GLN A 306 -0.52 -7.75 7.14
C GLN A 306 -1.18 -6.58 6.40
N ALA A 307 -2.43 -6.26 6.74
CA ALA A 307 -3.11 -5.06 6.24
C ALA A 307 -2.58 -3.74 6.85
N GLY A 308 -1.62 -3.81 7.78
CA GLY A 308 -1.01 -2.65 8.44
C GLY A 308 -1.60 -2.34 9.82
N GLY A 309 -2.52 -3.17 10.34
CA GLY A 309 -3.03 -3.05 11.71
C GLY A 309 -1.92 -3.28 12.74
N ASN A 310 -1.84 -2.41 13.74
CA ASN A 310 -0.86 -2.50 14.82
C ASN A 310 -1.40 -3.35 15.97
N ILE A 311 -0.51 -4.02 16.69
CA ILE A 311 -0.93 -4.94 17.75
C ILE A 311 -0.15 -4.71 19.05
N PHE A 312 -0.87 -4.70 20.17
CA PHE A 312 -0.29 -4.75 21.49
C PHE A 312 -0.52 -6.16 22.08
N LEU A 313 0.57 -6.88 22.34
CA LEU A 313 0.57 -8.19 22.95
C LEU A 313 1.04 -8.08 24.39
N SER A 314 0.20 -8.43 25.35
CA SER A 314 0.57 -8.36 26.77
C SER A 314 0.51 -9.70 27.47
N THR A 315 1.38 -9.90 28.44
CA THR A 315 1.54 -11.09 29.26
C THR A 315 1.78 -12.35 28.39
N GLN A 316 1.04 -13.45 28.53
CA GLN A 316 1.24 -14.64 27.70
C GLN A 316 0.90 -14.43 26.20
N ALA A 317 0.11 -13.42 25.86
CA ALA A 317 -0.17 -13.13 24.45
C ALA A 317 1.09 -12.80 23.62
N THR A 318 2.22 -12.46 24.26
CA THR A 318 3.50 -12.28 23.59
C THR A 318 3.99 -13.54 22.84
N GLN A 319 3.52 -14.73 23.24
CA GLN A 319 3.75 -15.99 22.53
C GLN A 319 3.19 -15.99 21.10
N LEU A 320 2.28 -15.07 20.77
CA LEU A 320 1.77 -14.89 19.40
C LEU A 320 2.78 -14.24 18.43
N CYS A 321 3.88 -13.69 18.92
CA CYS A 321 4.88 -13.05 18.04
C CYS A 321 5.40 -13.97 16.94
N GLU A 322 5.63 -15.26 17.24
CA GLU A 322 6.11 -16.22 16.24
C GLU A 322 5.04 -16.59 15.20
N PRO A 323 3.83 -17.09 15.60
CA PRO A 323 2.83 -17.45 14.59
C PRO A 323 2.37 -16.26 13.75
N LEU A 324 2.45 -15.03 14.25
CA LEU A 324 2.13 -13.83 13.47
C LEU A 324 3.29 -13.37 12.55
N GLY A 325 4.46 -14.01 12.63
CA GLY A 325 5.62 -13.64 11.82
C GLY A 325 6.31 -12.35 12.27
N ILE A 326 6.05 -11.90 13.50
CA ILE A 326 6.65 -10.69 14.10
C ILE A 326 8.11 -10.99 14.46
N VAL A 327 8.40 -12.21 14.93
CA VAL A 327 9.75 -12.69 15.17
C VAL A 327 10.08 -13.89 14.26
N PRO A 328 11.34 -14.11 13.89
CA PRO A 328 11.75 -15.32 13.20
C PRO A 328 11.49 -16.58 14.04
N GLU A 329 11.39 -17.74 13.36
CA GLU A 329 11.30 -19.04 14.03
C GLU A 329 12.47 -19.23 15.03
N GLY A 330 12.14 -19.67 16.24
CA GLY A 330 13.09 -19.86 17.32
C GLY A 330 13.41 -18.61 18.16
N TYR A 331 12.76 -17.47 17.86
CA TYR A 331 12.87 -16.24 18.65
C TYR A 331 11.61 -15.93 19.46
N ASN A 332 10.82 -16.92 19.79
CA ASN A 332 9.69 -16.75 20.69
C ASN A 332 10.15 -16.33 22.09
N PRO A 333 9.30 -15.57 22.83
CA PRO A 333 9.63 -15.22 24.21
C PRO A 333 9.84 -16.47 25.07
N ASN A 334 10.79 -16.38 25.97
CA ASN A 334 11.02 -17.41 26.98
C ASN A 334 9.93 -17.32 28.05
N MET A 335 9.49 -18.47 28.54
CA MET A 335 8.62 -18.54 29.70
C MET A 335 9.43 -18.94 30.92
N PHE A 336 9.38 -18.12 31.97
CA PHE A 336 10.12 -18.34 33.20
C PHE A 336 9.45 -17.69 34.42
N GLY A 337 9.84 -18.11 35.61
CA GLY A 337 9.24 -17.73 36.87
C GLY A 337 8.38 -18.82 37.47
N SER A 338 7.69 -18.53 38.55
CA SER A 338 6.78 -19.48 39.18
C SER A 338 5.41 -19.45 38.52
N THR A 339 4.74 -20.57 38.43
CA THR A 339 3.39 -20.66 37.86
C THR A 339 2.26 -20.37 38.86
N GLY A 340 2.57 -19.76 39.98
CA GLY A 340 1.63 -19.51 41.06
C GLY A 340 1.64 -18.07 41.58
N PHE A 341 0.74 -17.80 42.52
CA PHE A 341 0.79 -16.59 43.32
C PHE A 341 1.91 -16.69 44.34
N ASN A 342 2.74 -15.64 44.41
CA ASN A 342 3.77 -15.50 45.42
C ASN A 342 3.57 -14.22 46.20
N GLU A 343 3.77 -14.25 47.52
CA GLU A 343 3.84 -13.06 48.33
C GLU A 343 5.24 -12.42 48.09
N GLY A 344 5.25 -11.26 47.45
CA GLY A 344 6.47 -10.50 47.15
C GLY A 344 6.77 -9.45 48.21
N GLY A 345 7.97 -9.47 48.79
CA GLY A 345 8.43 -8.50 49.77
C GLY A 345 9.12 -7.27 49.18
N ASP A 346 9.17 -7.14 47.86
CA ASP A 346 9.83 -6.07 47.14
C ASP A 346 8.90 -5.46 46.06
N VAL A 347 9.32 -4.34 45.49
CA VAL A 347 8.63 -3.69 44.36
C VAL A 347 9.23 -4.19 43.06
N TRP A 348 8.42 -4.47 42.07
CA TRP A 348 8.87 -4.86 40.73
C TRP A 348 8.83 -3.69 39.77
N TYR A 349 9.92 -3.49 39.06
CA TYR A 349 10.19 -2.34 38.21
C TYR A 349 10.45 -2.76 36.76
N ILE A 350 10.27 -1.82 35.87
CA ILE A 350 10.93 -1.85 34.57
C ILE A 350 12.01 -0.78 34.50
N ASN A 351 13.07 -1.08 33.75
CA ASN A 351 14.14 -0.14 33.53
C ASN A 351 14.30 0.14 32.03
N PRO A 352 13.97 1.37 31.58
CA PRO A 352 14.21 1.75 30.19
C PRO A 352 15.66 2.17 29.91
N GLN A 353 16.52 2.14 30.90
CA GLN A 353 17.96 2.35 30.76
C GLN A 353 18.63 0.97 30.73
N LEU A 354 18.93 0.50 29.51
CA LEU A 354 19.28 -0.89 29.23
C LEU A 354 20.80 -1.10 29.21
N GLY A 355 21.21 -2.34 29.46
CA GLY A 355 22.58 -2.78 29.28
C GLY A 355 23.37 -2.89 30.57
N TRP A 356 24.64 -3.13 30.42
CA TRP A 356 25.59 -3.18 31.51
C TRP A 356 25.65 -1.85 32.28
N ASP A 357 26.20 -1.85 33.44
CA ASP A 357 26.34 -0.67 34.26
C ASP A 357 26.77 0.56 33.44
N PHE A 358 25.78 1.44 33.13
CA PHE A 358 26.01 2.65 32.34
C PHE A 358 26.99 3.61 32.99
N GLN A 359 27.35 3.36 34.23
CA GLN A 359 28.37 4.13 34.96
C GLN A 359 29.76 3.45 34.84
N ASP A 360 29.86 2.26 34.23
CA ASP A 360 31.15 1.64 33.94
C ASP A 360 31.76 2.20 32.65
N PRO A 361 32.77 3.08 32.73
CA PRO A 361 33.42 3.59 31.53
C PRO A 361 34.19 2.55 30.75
N ALA A 362 34.40 1.31 31.30
CA ALA A 362 35.01 0.22 30.61
C ALA A 362 34.08 -0.53 29.67
N ASN A 363 32.76 -0.32 29.80
CA ASN A 363 31.74 -0.95 28.92
C ASN A 363 30.75 0.09 28.34
N PRO A 364 31.23 1.10 27.62
CA PRO A 364 30.36 2.18 27.11
C PRO A 364 29.40 1.72 26.00
N GLN A 365 29.55 0.51 25.49
CA GLN A 365 28.80 0.03 24.31
C GLN A 365 27.56 -0.79 24.68
N GLY A 366 27.35 -1.10 25.95
CA GLY A 366 26.19 -1.87 26.40
C GLY A 366 25.07 -1.03 26.99
N TYR A 367 25.17 0.30 26.97
CA TYR A 367 24.17 1.18 27.57
C TYR A 367 23.28 1.85 26.55
N TYR A 368 21.99 1.68 26.71
CA TYR A 368 20.96 2.28 25.88
C TYR A 368 19.92 3.00 26.75
N ASP A 369 19.78 4.30 26.61
CA ASP A 369 18.75 5.06 27.30
C ASP A 369 17.51 5.20 26.40
N ARG A 370 16.43 4.50 26.76
CA ARG A 370 15.11 4.56 26.13
C ARG A 370 14.09 5.35 26.96
N SER A 371 14.49 5.94 28.07
CA SER A 371 13.58 6.63 29.00
C SER A 371 12.80 7.79 28.37
N GLY A 372 13.32 8.37 27.29
CA GLY A 372 12.64 9.40 26.49
C GLY A 372 11.52 8.88 25.57
N HIS A 373 11.30 7.56 25.48
CA HIS A 373 10.27 7.00 24.60
C HIS A 373 8.86 7.39 25.03
N ALA A 374 7.96 7.61 24.06
CA ALA A 374 6.60 8.11 24.29
C ALA A 374 5.80 7.27 25.30
N ILE A 375 6.01 5.94 25.32
CA ILE A 375 5.28 5.05 26.22
C ILE A 375 5.58 5.27 27.70
N PHE A 376 6.68 5.92 28.06
CA PHE A 376 7.07 6.19 29.45
C PHE A 376 6.69 7.59 29.93
N GLN A 377 6.05 8.39 29.09
CA GLN A 377 5.68 9.76 29.45
C GLN A 377 4.60 9.80 30.54
N GLY A 378 4.80 10.66 31.55
CA GLY A 378 3.82 10.85 32.63
C GLY A 378 3.77 9.73 33.68
N LEU A 379 4.61 8.70 33.57
CA LEU A 379 4.66 7.62 34.57
C LEU A 379 5.41 8.08 35.81
N GLN A 380 5.08 7.46 36.94
CA GLN A 380 5.82 7.68 38.20
C GLN A 380 7.15 6.93 38.14
N TRP A 381 8.23 7.62 38.47
CA TRP A 381 9.58 7.07 38.59
C TRP A 381 9.98 6.97 40.06
N VAL A 382 10.78 5.96 40.35
CA VAL A 382 11.43 5.77 41.66
C VAL A 382 12.89 5.39 41.43
N TYR A 383 13.67 5.29 42.53
CA TYR A 383 14.99 4.66 42.49
C TYR A 383 14.84 3.21 42.95
N ASP A 384 15.42 2.29 42.19
CA ASP A 384 15.45 0.85 42.57
C ASP A 384 16.41 0.59 43.73
N ALA A 385 16.57 -0.66 44.12
CA ALA A 385 17.44 -1.06 45.24
C ALA A 385 18.95 -0.79 44.99
N TYR A 386 19.30 -0.39 43.77
CA TYR A 386 20.69 -0.05 43.36
C TYR A 386 20.88 1.44 43.02
N ASP A 387 19.93 2.26 43.40
CA ASP A 387 19.92 3.70 43.12
C ASP A 387 19.84 4.09 41.62
N TYR A 388 19.22 3.21 40.78
CA TYR A 388 18.93 3.51 39.38
C TYR A 388 17.47 4.00 39.20
N PRO A 389 17.23 4.98 38.32
CA PRO A 389 15.87 5.36 37.95
C PRO A 389 15.13 4.20 37.33
N ALA A 390 13.97 3.87 37.86
CA ALA A 390 13.13 2.78 37.39
C ALA A 390 11.64 3.14 37.48
N ILE A 391 10.81 2.44 36.72
CA ILE A 391 9.36 2.63 36.72
C ILE A 391 8.74 1.44 37.44
N PRO A 392 8.17 1.65 38.67
CA PRO A 392 7.54 0.57 39.40
C PRO A 392 6.19 0.21 38.75
N LEU A 393 5.93 -1.09 38.58
CA LEU A 393 4.70 -1.60 38.04
C LEU A 393 3.92 -2.48 39.01
N ALA A 394 4.60 -3.28 39.86
CA ALA A 394 3.94 -4.08 40.87
C ALA A 394 4.48 -3.77 42.27
N GLY A 395 3.56 -3.49 43.19
CA GLY A 395 3.86 -3.28 44.61
C GLY A 395 4.17 -4.57 45.33
N MET A 396 4.47 -4.44 46.66
CA MET A 396 4.58 -5.58 47.56
C MET A 396 3.20 -6.24 47.75
N GLY A 397 3.16 -7.56 47.89
CA GLY A 397 1.95 -8.32 48.11
C GLY A 397 1.85 -9.59 47.28
N MET A 398 0.65 -10.14 47.20
CA MET A 398 0.39 -11.33 46.39
C MET A 398 0.42 -10.95 44.91
N ARG A 399 1.21 -11.65 44.13
CA ARG A 399 1.39 -11.40 42.69
C ARG A 399 1.76 -12.67 41.95
N THR A 400 1.64 -12.64 40.64
CA THR A 400 2.05 -13.73 39.77
C THR A 400 3.48 -13.51 39.27
N ASP A 401 4.32 -14.54 39.32
CA ASP A 401 5.64 -14.51 38.69
C ASP A 401 5.62 -15.42 37.45
N ASN A 402 5.02 -14.92 36.37
CA ASN A 402 4.86 -15.63 35.12
C ASN A 402 5.31 -14.74 33.95
N ASN A 403 6.56 -14.89 33.57
CA ASN A 403 7.18 -14.08 32.54
C ASN A 403 7.11 -14.76 31.18
N ASN A 404 6.77 -13.98 30.18
CA ASN A 404 6.76 -14.34 28.76
C ASN A 404 7.53 -13.29 27.95
N MET A 405 8.81 -13.19 28.19
CA MET A 405 9.71 -12.16 27.62
C MET A 405 11.02 -12.77 27.18
N TRP A 406 11.87 -11.99 26.55
CA TRP A 406 13.10 -12.48 25.94
C TRP A 406 14.29 -12.35 26.89
N ASP A 407 14.94 -13.46 27.24
CA ASP A 407 16.32 -13.44 27.72
C ASP A 407 17.25 -13.37 26.50
N CYS A 408 17.72 -12.16 26.19
CA CYS A 408 18.55 -11.92 25.00
C CYS A 408 19.88 -12.69 25.07
N ASN A 409 20.35 -13.08 26.26
CA ASN A 409 21.55 -13.92 26.41
C ASN A 409 21.34 -15.33 25.85
N ALA A 410 20.10 -15.83 25.88
CA ALA A 410 19.79 -17.18 25.37
C ALA A 410 20.03 -17.30 23.85
N TYR A 411 19.99 -16.19 23.12
CA TYR A 411 20.18 -16.16 21.66
C TYR A 411 21.63 -15.89 21.26
N GLY A 412 22.51 -15.58 22.23
CA GLY A 412 23.90 -15.21 21.96
C GLY A 412 24.05 -13.82 21.39
N ASN A 413 25.23 -13.49 20.90
CA ASN A 413 25.54 -12.16 20.37
C ASN A 413 25.81 -12.12 18.86
N GLY A 414 25.83 -13.28 18.18
CA GLY A 414 26.03 -13.36 16.72
C GLY A 414 27.29 -12.65 16.20
N GLY A 415 28.28 -12.36 17.07
CA GLY A 415 29.47 -11.58 16.74
C GLY A 415 29.30 -10.07 16.90
N TYR A 416 28.16 -9.60 17.38
CA TYR A 416 27.92 -8.20 17.75
C TYR A 416 28.56 -7.85 19.10
N ALA A 417 28.65 -6.55 19.42
CA ALA A 417 29.25 -6.06 20.65
C ALA A 417 28.51 -6.56 21.91
N ASP A 418 27.20 -6.69 21.81
CA ASP A 418 26.35 -7.22 22.88
C ASP A 418 25.11 -7.95 22.34
N VAL A 419 24.38 -8.58 23.27
CA VAL A 419 23.20 -9.41 22.97
C VAL A 419 21.98 -8.59 22.60
N ILE A 420 21.86 -7.35 23.10
CA ILE A 420 20.71 -6.45 22.76
C ILE A 420 20.79 -6.09 21.29
N ILE A 421 21.94 -5.59 20.83
CA ILE A 421 22.15 -5.24 19.41
C ILE A 421 21.89 -6.44 18.51
N TYR A 422 22.38 -7.62 18.91
CA TYR A 422 22.13 -8.83 18.13
C TYR A 422 20.64 -9.14 18.04
N PHE A 423 19.94 -9.15 19.16
CA PHE A 423 18.50 -9.42 19.22
C PHE A 423 17.72 -8.39 18.37
N GLU A 424 17.97 -7.10 18.57
CA GLU A 424 17.31 -6.02 17.82
C GLU A 424 17.52 -6.15 16.30
N ASN A 425 18.75 -6.49 15.86
CA ASN A 425 19.03 -6.66 14.43
C ASN A 425 18.34 -7.89 13.82
N VAL A 426 18.30 -9.01 14.56
CA VAL A 426 17.67 -10.24 14.04
C VAL A 426 16.15 -10.13 14.00
N THR A 427 15.57 -9.50 15.00
CA THR A 427 14.10 -9.39 15.12
C THR A 427 13.53 -8.12 14.48
N GLY A 428 14.38 -7.18 14.04
CA GLY A 428 13.92 -5.89 13.52
C GLY A 428 13.25 -5.02 14.57
N SER A 429 13.63 -5.16 15.84
CA SER A 429 12.97 -4.55 16.98
C SER A 429 13.83 -3.50 17.69
N THR A 430 13.22 -2.87 18.68
CA THR A 430 13.89 -2.05 19.69
C THR A 430 13.45 -2.50 21.07
N VAL A 431 14.39 -2.89 21.91
CA VAL A 431 14.13 -3.21 23.32
C VAL A 431 13.92 -1.91 24.07
N LEU A 432 12.70 -1.66 24.56
CA LEU A 432 12.34 -0.40 25.23
C LEU A 432 12.59 -0.42 26.72
N ALA A 433 12.43 -1.57 27.39
CA ALA A 433 12.72 -1.73 28.80
C ALA A 433 13.10 -3.15 29.14
N THR A 434 14.01 -3.27 30.10
CA THR A 434 14.35 -4.57 30.71
C THR A 434 13.55 -4.77 31.99
N TRP A 435 13.48 -6.01 32.48
CA TRP A 435 12.96 -6.26 33.81
C TRP A 435 14.01 -5.87 34.88
N GLY A 436 13.55 -5.11 35.79
CA GLY A 436 14.08 -4.22 36.74
C GLY A 436 15.39 -4.39 37.45
N HIS A 437 15.75 -5.46 38.08
CA HIS A 437 17.00 -5.45 38.84
C HIS A 437 18.09 -6.36 38.28
N VAL A 438 18.04 -6.54 36.99
CA VAL A 438 19.04 -7.35 36.34
C VAL A 438 19.99 -6.47 35.58
N ARG A 439 20.94 -5.91 36.29
CA ARG A 439 22.06 -5.12 35.74
C ARG A 439 22.87 -5.89 34.72
N ASP A 440 22.91 -7.23 34.88
CA ASP A 440 23.79 -8.15 34.18
C ASP A 440 23.08 -8.96 33.10
N HIS A 441 21.77 -8.85 32.98
CA HIS A 441 20.97 -9.58 32.02
C HIS A 441 20.15 -8.64 31.18
N CYS A 442 20.20 -8.86 29.90
CA CYS A 442 19.30 -8.20 28.98
C CYS A 442 18.03 -9.06 28.84
N VAL A 443 17.14 -8.95 29.81
CA VAL A 443 15.81 -9.55 29.75
C VAL A 443 14.85 -8.51 29.20
N ALA A 444 14.51 -8.61 27.92
CA ALA A 444 13.66 -7.66 27.23
C ALA A 444 12.21 -7.82 27.67
N GLY A 445 11.77 -6.90 28.55
CA GLY A 445 10.43 -6.90 29.14
C GLY A 445 9.41 -6.20 28.25
N ILE A 446 9.82 -5.10 27.57
CA ILE A 446 9.01 -4.40 26.57
C ILE A 446 9.82 -4.28 25.29
N VAL A 447 9.25 -4.76 24.20
CA VAL A 447 9.89 -4.74 22.88
C VAL A 447 8.96 -4.09 21.87
N ASP A 448 9.50 -3.17 21.08
CA ASP A 448 8.83 -2.54 19.95
C ASP A 448 9.34 -3.15 18.64
N PHE A 449 8.54 -3.91 17.95
CA PHE A 449 8.82 -4.50 16.66
C PHE A 449 8.38 -3.56 15.54
N ASN A 450 9.34 -3.14 14.71
CA ASN A 450 9.08 -2.24 13.60
C ASN A 450 8.17 -2.87 12.55
N PRO A 451 7.26 -2.12 11.92
CA PRO A 451 6.39 -2.67 10.90
C PRO A 451 7.19 -3.17 9.69
N VAL A 452 6.79 -4.32 9.16
CA VAL A 452 7.36 -4.91 7.94
C VAL A 452 6.25 -4.96 6.89
N PRO A 453 6.35 -4.19 5.79
CA PRO A 453 5.30 -4.11 4.78
C PRO A 453 4.86 -5.48 4.27
N ASN A 454 3.55 -5.73 4.21
CA ASN A 454 2.91 -6.99 3.81
C ASN A 454 3.23 -8.20 4.70
N VAL A 455 3.87 -7.99 5.85
CA VAL A 455 4.16 -9.06 6.84
C VAL A 455 3.42 -8.74 8.14
N HIS A 456 3.68 -7.60 8.75
CA HIS A 456 2.97 -7.13 9.95
C HIS A 456 3.07 -5.62 10.13
N GLY A 457 2.07 -5.04 10.80
CA GLY A 457 2.13 -3.68 11.33
C GLY A 457 3.09 -3.58 12.53
N ARG A 458 3.12 -2.44 13.21
CA ARG A 458 3.91 -2.29 14.44
C ARG A 458 3.35 -3.17 15.56
N CYS A 459 4.24 -3.82 16.30
CA CYS A 459 3.86 -4.59 17.47
C CYS A 459 4.63 -4.11 18.70
N ILE A 460 3.93 -3.86 19.80
CA ILE A 460 4.57 -3.81 21.12
C ILE A 460 4.21 -5.07 21.87
N ALA A 461 5.24 -5.74 22.42
CA ALA A 461 5.11 -6.90 23.28
C ALA A 461 5.57 -6.56 24.70
N CYS A 462 4.75 -6.85 25.70
CA CYS A 462 5.01 -6.62 27.11
C CYS A 462 4.67 -7.89 27.90
N GLY A 463 5.68 -8.73 28.14
CA GLY A 463 5.47 -10.08 28.70
C GLY A 463 6.02 -10.29 30.10
N MET A 464 6.37 -9.23 30.82
CA MET A 464 6.97 -9.37 32.17
C MET A 464 5.92 -9.48 33.27
N SER A 465 6.23 -10.23 34.30
CA SER A 465 5.36 -10.40 35.48
C SER A 465 5.11 -9.10 36.24
N ALA A 466 5.97 -8.09 36.10
CA ALA A 466 5.74 -6.79 36.72
C ALA A 466 4.48 -6.09 36.14
N TYR A 467 4.10 -6.40 34.91
CA TYR A 467 2.92 -5.84 34.26
C TYR A 467 1.67 -6.65 34.64
N GLN A 468 1.12 -6.38 35.84
CA GLN A 468 -0.04 -7.08 36.41
C GLN A 468 -1.22 -6.17 36.57
N TRP A 469 -2.37 -6.58 35.99
CA TRP A 469 -3.64 -5.86 36.12
C TRP A 469 -4.40 -6.18 37.37
N PHE A 470 -4.07 -7.29 38.04
CA PHE A 470 -4.67 -7.70 39.27
C PHE A 470 -3.63 -7.70 40.38
N ASP A 471 -3.94 -7.07 41.46
CA ASP A 471 -3.26 -7.31 42.72
C ASP A 471 -4.19 -7.99 43.70
N ASN A 472 -3.62 -8.52 44.75
CA ASN A 472 -4.37 -9.12 45.83
C ASN A 472 -5.20 -8.01 46.49
N GLU A 473 -6.53 -8.13 46.41
CA GLU A 473 -7.51 -7.20 46.96
C GLU A 473 -7.74 -5.89 46.17
N GLY A 474 -7.29 -5.79 44.94
CA GLY A 474 -7.58 -4.65 44.06
C GLY A 474 -6.76 -3.38 44.35
N HIS A 475 -5.55 -3.51 44.89
CA HIS A 475 -4.77 -2.36 45.35
C HIS A 475 -3.29 -2.42 44.96
N ASN A 476 -3.01 -2.58 43.68
CA ASN A 476 -1.62 -2.35 43.24
C ASN A 476 -1.23 -0.89 43.50
N THR A 477 -0.25 -0.67 44.38
CA THR A 477 0.27 0.67 44.70
C THR A 477 0.66 1.47 43.44
N TYR A 478 1.01 0.76 42.37
CA TYR A 478 1.45 1.33 41.07
C TYR A 478 0.46 1.09 39.94
N GLN A 479 -0.81 0.85 40.25
CA GLN A 479 -1.86 0.65 39.24
C GLN A 479 -1.89 1.79 38.22
N SER A 480 -1.69 3.03 38.65
CA SER A 480 -1.64 4.19 37.75
C SER A 480 -0.50 4.12 36.72
N ASN A 481 0.61 3.45 37.02
CA ASN A 481 1.67 3.22 36.07
C ASN A 481 1.31 2.13 35.06
N ILE A 482 0.62 1.06 35.48
CA ILE A 482 0.07 0.01 34.56
C ILE A 482 -0.91 0.67 33.58
N GLU A 483 -1.87 1.43 34.08
CA GLU A 483 -2.86 2.13 33.27
C GLU A 483 -2.24 3.14 32.32
N GLY A 484 -1.33 3.98 32.84
CA GLY A 484 -0.63 4.98 32.06
C GLY A 484 0.26 4.39 30.97
N LEU A 485 1.02 3.34 31.29
CA LEU A 485 1.86 2.62 30.33
C LEU A 485 1.00 2.00 29.21
N THR A 486 -0.09 1.33 29.58
CA THR A 486 -1.01 0.72 28.62
C THR A 486 -1.62 1.76 27.69
N LEU A 487 -2.13 2.86 28.25
CA LEU A 487 -2.70 3.94 27.45
C LEU A 487 -1.68 4.56 26.50
N ASN A 488 -0.46 4.77 26.98
CA ASN A 488 0.62 5.31 26.18
C ASN A 488 1.02 4.36 25.04
N ILE A 489 1.07 3.04 25.31
CA ILE A 489 1.33 2.02 24.28
C ILE A 489 0.22 2.05 23.22
N LEU A 490 -1.04 2.02 23.64
CA LEU A 490 -2.19 2.02 22.72
C LEU A 490 -2.19 3.29 21.85
N LYS A 491 -1.91 4.46 22.43
CA LYS A 491 -1.81 5.73 21.68
C LYS A 491 -0.59 5.80 20.76
N TYR A 492 0.52 5.18 21.15
CA TYR A 492 1.73 5.14 20.32
C TYR A 492 1.50 4.25 19.07
N LEU A 493 0.66 3.23 19.21
CA LEU A 493 0.29 2.31 18.13
C LEU A 493 -0.85 2.84 17.23
N GLN A 494 -1.62 3.85 17.66
CA GLN A 494 -2.62 4.52 16.83
C GLN A 494 -1.98 5.43 15.78
#